data_a6437405aa6fb5ac177e00752ffc61f5
#
_entry.id   a6437405aa6fb5ac177e00752ffc61f5
#
_cell.length_a   1.000
_cell.length_b   1.000
_cell.length_c   1.000
_cell.angle_alpha   90.00
_cell.angle_beta   90.00
_cell.angle_gamma   90.00
#
_symmetry.space_group_name_H-M   'P 1'
#
loop_
_entity.id
_entity.type
_entity.pdbx_description
1 polymer ?
#
loop_
_entity_poly.entity_id
_entity_poly.type
_entity_poly.pdbx_seq_one_letter_code
_entity_poly.pdbx_strand_id
1 'polypeptide(L)'
;MDDEFSDEPSDTVFRDVITLALLGFVSVTVLLLPHVNPKGNKAEAAVEPPGNVIVEARWPDNLDADVDLWVRAPGDVPVGYSNKGGAIFNLLRDDLGNYGDATDLNYEFAFGRGIPPGEYAVNLHLYRNSSGVWPVSVKIAVRVRFGPDESTTNIVETRLDLAREGQETTAFRFKLDEKGQLLPGSVHNLFVPLRSGSK
;
A
#
# COMPACT_ATOMS: atom_id res chain seq x y z
N MET A 1 -48.18 14.89 55.73
CA MET A 1 -46.94 15.64 55.61
C MET A 1 -46.38 15.16 54.28
N ASP A 2 -46.95 15.82 53.24
CA ASP A 2 -46.76 15.40 51.82
C ASP A 2 -45.56 16.16 51.30
N ASP A 3 -44.46 15.41 51.08
CA ASP A 3 -43.31 15.91 50.33
C ASP A 3 -43.66 15.91 48.84
N GLU A 4 -44.13 17.05 48.39
CA GLU A 4 -44.28 17.39 46.96
C GLU A 4 -42.90 17.46 46.31
N PHE A 5 -42.56 16.42 45.58
CA PHE A 5 -41.41 16.41 44.69
C PHE A 5 -41.68 17.44 43.60
N SER A 6 -41.21 18.65 43.76
CA SER A 6 -41.23 19.68 42.74
C SER A 6 -40.16 19.33 41.70
N ASP A 7 -40.56 18.66 40.63
CA ASP A 7 -39.77 18.55 39.41
C ASP A 7 -39.53 19.95 38.86
N GLU A 8 -38.34 20.51 39.11
CA GLU A 8 -37.97 21.82 38.62
C GLU A 8 -37.97 21.81 37.09
N PRO A 9 -38.72 22.72 36.43
CA PRO A 9 -38.80 22.77 34.95
C PRO A 9 -37.45 22.95 34.27
N SER A 10 -36.46 23.48 34.98
CA SER A 10 -35.08 23.67 34.52
C SER A 10 -34.33 22.37 34.29
N ASP A 11 -34.58 21.33 35.11
CA ASP A 11 -33.89 20.02 34.97
C ASP A 11 -34.42 19.28 33.73
N THR A 12 -35.70 19.35 33.44
CA THR A 12 -36.32 18.77 32.25
C THR A 12 -35.77 19.42 30.96
N VAL A 13 -35.71 20.75 30.91
CA VAL A 13 -35.17 21.49 29.75
C VAL A 13 -33.67 21.16 29.52
N PHE A 14 -32.89 21.07 30.59
CA PHE A 14 -31.47 20.74 30.51
C PHE A 14 -31.27 19.31 29.97
N ARG A 15 -32.05 18.35 30.44
CA ARG A 15 -32.02 16.95 29.95
C ARG A 15 -32.40 16.86 28.47
N ASP A 16 -33.42 17.59 28.05
CA ASP A 16 -33.87 17.62 26.65
C ASP A 16 -32.79 18.21 25.74
N VAL A 17 -32.13 19.30 26.13
CA VAL A 17 -31.05 19.92 25.36
C VAL A 17 -29.86 18.98 25.22
N ILE A 18 -29.45 18.30 26.31
CA ILE A 18 -28.36 17.30 26.24
C ILE A 18 -28.74 16.14 25.33
N THR A 19 -29.98 15.64 25.47
CA THR A 19 -30.45 14.53 24.64
C THR A 19 -30.47 14.89 23.16
N LEU A 20 -30.95 16.08 22.80
CA LEU A 20 -30.96 16.57 21.43
C LEU A 20 -29.52 16.78 20.87
N ALA A 21 -28.63 17.33 21.71
CA ALA A 21 -27.22 17.47 21.32
C ALA A 21 -26.55 16.13 21.07
N LEU A 22 -26.80 15.14 21.92
CA LEU A 22 -26.28 13.78 21.78
C LEU A 22 -26.83 13.09 20.53
N LEU A 23 -28.14 13.19 20.29
CA LEU A 23 -28.77 12.66 19.06
C LEU A 23 -28.19 13.33 17.80
N GLY A 24 -27.98 14.65 17.82
CA GLY A 24 -27.33 15.38 16.74
C GLY A 24 -25.92 14.87 16.48
N PHE A 25 -25.11 14.70 17.53
CA PHE A 25 -23.76 14.16 17.42
C PHE A 25 -23.73 12.74 16.85
N VAL A 26 -24.59 11.85 17.37
CA VAL A 26 -24.71 10.47 16.86
C VAL A 26 -25.13 10.47 15.39
N SER A 27 -26.10 11.30 15.02
CA SER A 27 -26.56 11.41 13.63
C SER A 27 -25.45 11.85 12.68
N VAL A 28 -24.68 12.89 13.06
CA VAL A 28 -23.54 13.37 12.28
C VAL A 28 -22.46 12.29 12.19
N THR A 29 -22.17 11.58 13.29
CA THR A 29 -21.20 10.48 13.29
C THR A 29 -21.61 9.37 12.32
N VAL A 30 -22.89 8.93 12.37
CA VAL A 30 -23.41 7.90 11.46
C VAL A 30 -23.35 8.34 10.00
N LEU A 31 -23.65 9.61 9.71
CA LEU A 31 -23.56 10.16 8.35
C LEU A 31 -22.10 10.25 7.85
N LEU A 32 -21.12 10.44 8.75
CA LEU A 32 -19.72 10.51 8.41
C LEU A 32 -19.06 9.13 8.24
N LEU A 33 -19.59 8.07 8.87
CA LEU A 33 -19.01 6.71 8.79
C LEU A 33 -18.73 6.24 7.36
N PRO A 34 -19.61 6.42 6.36
CA PRO A 34 -19.34 6.04 4.98
C PRO A 34 -18.19 6.85 4.33
N HIS A 35 -17.90 8.04 4.86
CA HIS A 35 -16.84 8.91 4.35
C HIS A 35 -15.48 8.64 5.01
N VAL A 36 -15.47 8.06 6.20
CA VAL A 36 -14.22 7.68 6.92
C VAL A 36 -13.56 6.45 6.29
N ASN A 37 -14.37 5.54 5.76
CA ASN A 37 -13.86 4.35 5.08
C ASN A 37 -14.71 4.07 3.81
N PRO A 38 -14.60 4.91 2.77
CA PRO A 38 -15.29 4.64 1.52
C PRO A 38 -14.80 3.31 0.97
N LYS A 39 -15.71 2.39 0.64
CA LYS A 39 -15.37 1.23 -0.20
C LYS A 39 -14.79 1.79 -1.49
N GLY A 40 -13.50 1.58 -1.71
CA GLY A 40 -12.80 2.07 -2.89
C GLY A 40 -13.52 1.57 -4.16
N ASN A 41 -13.94 2.50 -4.99
CA ASN A 41 -14.43 2.15 -6.31
C ASN A 41 -13.24 1.63 -7.14
N LYS A 42 -13.44 0.57 -7.93
CA LYS A 42 -12.41 0.04 -8.84
C LYS A 42 -11.78 1.11 -9.76
N ALA A 43 -12.43 2.27 -9.92
CA ALA A 43 -11.91 3.42 -10.66
C ALA A 43 -10.86 4.26 -9.87
N GLU A 44 -10.80 4.15 -8.54
CA GLU A 44 -9.83 4.90 -7.73
C GLU A 44 -8.41 4.29 -7.72
N ALA A 45 -8.24 3.09 -8.30
CA ALA A 45 -6.92 2.52 -8.57
C ALA A 45 -6.07 3.35 -9.57
N ALA A 46 -6.64 4.42 -10.12
CA ALA A 46 -5.95 5.35 -11.02
C ALA A 46 -5.31 6.55 -10.31
N VAL A 47 -5.40 6.66 -8.98
CA VAL A 47 -4.65 7.70 -8.26
C VAL A 47 -3.17 7.34 -8.35
N GLU A 48 -2.42 8.15 -9.09
CA GLU A 48 -0.96 7.96 -9.19
C GLU A 48 -0.32 8.09 -7.80
N PRO A 49 0.42 7.06 -7.33
CA PRO A 49 1.06 7.13 -6.04
C PRO A 49 2.05 8.30 -5.99
N PRO A 50 2.20 8.95 -4.82
CA PRO A 50 3.18 10.01 -4.66
C PRO A 50 4.61 9.46 -4.81
N GLY A 51 5.55 10.32 -5.16
CA GLY A 51 6.98 9.98 -5.20
C GLY A 51 7.60 10.03 -6.58
N ASN A 52 8.92 9.84 -6.61
CA ASN A 52 9.73 9.93 -7.81
C ASN A 52 10.01 8.57 -8.45
N VAL A 53 10.23 7.53 -7.65
CA VAL A 53 10.36 6.14 -8.11
C VAL A 53 9.19 5.35 -7.52
N ILE A 54 8.40 4.73 -8.37
CA ILE A 54 7.21 3.99 -7.98
C ILE A 54 7.39 2.55 -8.44
N VAL A 55 7.31 1.61 -7.50
CA VAL A 55 7.34 0.18 -7.78
C VAL A 55 5.98 -0.41 -7.42
N GLU A 56 5.36 -1.07 -8.38
CA GLU A 56 4.05 -1.68 -8.20
C GLU A 56 4.11 -3.16 -8.58
N ALA A 57 3.55 -4.01 -7.74
CA ALA A 57 3.29 -5.42 -8.00
C ALA A 57 1.78 -5.66 -8.05
N ARG A 58 1.30 -6.38 -9.06
CA ARG A 58 -0.12 -6.74 -9.24
C ARG A 58 -0.26 -8.20 -9.59
N TRP A 59 -1.25 -8.86 -8.98
CA TRP A 59 -1.65 -10.22 -9.31
C TRP A 59 -3.17 -10.28 -9.53
N PRO A 60 -3.71 -11.40 -10.08
CA PRO A 60 -5.14 -11.45 -10.39
C PRO A 60 -6.03 -11.22 -9.17
N ASP A 61 -6.98 -10.31 -9.27
CA ASP A 61 -7.86 -9.87 -8.18
C ASP A 61 -8.76 -10.99 -7.62
N ASN A 62 -8.94 -12.07 -8.36
CA ASN A 62 -9.74 -13.22 -7.93
C ASN A 62 -8.95 -14.27 -7.12
N LEU A 63 -7.66 -14.05 -6.85
CA LEU A 63 -6.84 -14.94 -6.07
C LEU A 63 -6.72 -14.47 -4.63
N ASP A 64 -7.05 -15.35 -3.67
CA ASP A 64 -6.70 -15.15 -2.27
C ASP A 64 -5.23 -15.52 -2.06
N ALA A 65 -4.35 -14.60 -2.44
CA ALA A 65 -2.91 -14.73 -2.34
C ALA A 65 -2.30 -13.47 -1.74
N ASP A 66 -1.35 -13.66 -0.84
CA ASP A 66 -0.61 -12.63 -0.14
C ASP A 66 0.82 -12.60 -0.71
N VAL A 67 1.11 -11.54 -1.47
CA VAL A 67 2.38 -11.37 -2.18
C VAL A 67 3.07 -10.10 -1.69
N ASP A 68 4.15 -10.26 -0.94
CA ASP A 68 4.94 -9.15 -0.42
C ASP A 68 5.89 -8.57 -1.46
N LEU A 69 5.85 -7.25 -1.59
CA LEU A 69 6.82 -6.47 -2.35
C LEU A 69 7.99 -6.03 -1.46
N TRP A 70 9.20 -6.30 -1.91
CA TRP A 70 10.43 -5.83 -1.29
C TRP A 70 11.23 -4.98 -2.25
N VAL A 71 11.64 -3.80 -1.81
CA VAL A 71 12.41 -2.86 -2.62
C VAL A 71 13.63 -2.35 -1.86
N ARG A 72 14.72 -2.07 -2.57
CA ARG A 72 15.90 -1.44 -2.02
C ARG A 72 16.46 -0.42 -2.99
N ALA A 73 16.67 0.81 -2.52
CA ALA A 73 17.38 1.87 -3.23
C ALA A 73 18.90 1.78 -3.01
N PRO A 74 19.71 2.47 -3.82
CA PRO A 74 21.15 2.57 -3.62
C PRO A 74 21.49 3.11 -2.24
N GLY A 75 22.34 2.38 -1.48
CA GLY A 75 22.81 2.79 -0.16
C GLY A 75 21.75 2.77 0.95
N ASP A 76 20.55 2.24 0.69
CA ASP A 76 19.45 2.20 1.66
C ASP A 76 19.17 0.78 2.16
N VAL A 77 18.36 0.69 3.21
CA VAL A 77 17.87 -0.57 3.77
C VAL A 77 16.72 -1.13 2.92
N PRO A 78 16.53 -2.46 2.89
CA PRO A 78 15.36 -3.04 2.25
C PRO A 78 14.05 -2.60 2.93
N VAL A 79 13.05 -2.29 2.11
CA VAL A 79 11.69 -1.92 2.52
C VAL A 79 10.71 -2.98 2.05
N GLY A 80 9.82 -3.42 2.92
CA GLY A 80 8.79 -4.42 2.73
C GLY A 80 7.89 -4.48 3.97
N TYR A 81 7.04 -5.48 4.11
CA TYR A 81 6.05 -5.57 5.17
C TYR A 81 6.61 -5.40 6.60
N SER A 82 7.79 -5.95 6.89
CA SER A 82 8.39 -5.89 8.24
C SER A 82 9.22 -4.63 8.48
N ASN A 83 9.55 -3.88 7.43
CA ASN A 83 10.23 -2.59 7.48
C ASN A 83 9.63 -1.66 6.43
N LYS A 84 8.54 -0.97 6.76
CA LYS A 84 7.74 -0.17 5.81
C LYS A 84 8.38 1.15 5.38
N GLY A 85 9.54 1.53 5.93
CA GLY A 85 10.20 2.79 5.62
C GLY A 85 11.72 2.71 5.64
N GLY A 86 12.37 3.19 4.58
CA GLY A 86 13.79 3.48 4.47
C GLY A 86 14.04 4.98 4.30
N ALA A 87 15.29 5.36 3.99
CA ALA A 87 15.63 6.74 3.67
C ALA A 87 14.98 7.19 2.36
N ILE A 88 14.89 6.29 1.39
CA ILE A 88 14.36 6.54 0.05
C ILE A 88 12.96 5.95 -0.10
N PHE A 89 12.78 4.64 0.07
CA PHE A 89 11.51 3.98 -0.15
C PHE A 89 10.61 3.94 1.09
N ASN A 90 9.28 3.97 0.82
CA ASN A 90 8.25 3.60 1.78
C ASN A 90 7.25 2.66 1.10
N LEU A 91 6.88 1.58 1.79
CA LEU A 91 5.75 0.72 1.40
C LEU A 91 4.46 1.38 1.86
N LEU A 92 3.57 1.72 0.92
CA LEU A 92 2.30 2.39 1.23
C LEU A 92 1.14 1.43 1.34
N ARG A 93 1.15 0.37 0.54
CA ARG A 93 0.13 -0.66 0.57
C ARG A 93 0.78 -2.02 0.75
N ASP A 94 0.28 -2.73 1.73
CA ASP A 94 0.60 -4.08 2.13
C ASP A 94 -0.71 -4.87 2.02
N ASP A 95 -0.82 -5.73 1.02
CA ASP A 95 -2.02 -6.46 0.65
C ASP A 95 -1.96 -7.87 1.25
N LEU A 96 -2.87 -8.16 2.16
CA LEU A 96 -2.94 -9.44 2.86
C LEU A 96 -3.83 -10.48 2.17
N GLY A 97 -4.15 -10.29 0.89
CA GLY A 97 -5.17 -11.05 0.17
C GLY A 97 -6.57 -10.72 0.71
N ASN A 98 -7.51 -11.67 0.69
CA ASN A 98 -8.88 -11.42 1.13
C ASN A 98 -9.02 -11.11 2.63
N TYR A 99 -7.95 -11.22 3.42
CA TYR A 99 -8.00 -11.00 4.86
C TYR A 99 -7.88 -9.50 5.19
N GLY A 100 -8.99 -8.88 5.58
CA GLY A 100 -9.00 -7.47 6.02
C GLY A 100 -8.77 -6.46 4.90
N ASP A 101 -8.88 -6.89 3.64
CA ASP A 101 -8.66 -6.02 2.49
C ASP A 101 -9.77 -4.96 2.38
N ALA A 102 -9.33 -3.71 2.17
CA ALA A 102 -10.22 -2.57 1.95
C ALA A 102 -10.73 -2.49 0.50
N THR A 103 -10.12 -3.23 -0.42
CA THR A 103 -10.46 -3.24 -1.85
C THR A 103 -10.40 -4.66 -2.40
N ASP A 104 -11.19 -4.97 -3.43
CA ASP A 104 -11.12 -6.25 -4.15
C ASP A 104 -9.93 -6.31 -5.15
N LEU A 105 -8.90 -5.47 -4.97
CA LEU A 105 -7.78 -5.36 -5.90
C LEU A 105 -6.50 -5.87 -5.26
N ASN A 106 -5.88 -6.82 -5.92
CA ASN A 106 -4.61 -7.44 -5.50
C ASN A 106 -3.41 -6.64 -6.03
N TYR A 107 -2.83 -5.79 -5.19
CA TYR A 107 -1.61 -5.07 -5.52
C TYR A 107 -0.88 -4.53 -4.30
N GLU A 108 0.42 -4.45 -4.41
CA GLU A 108 1.27 -3.69 -3.49
C GLU A 108 2.07 -2.63 -4.22
N PHE A 109 2.37 -1.55 -3.54
CA PHE A 109 3.27 -0.56 -4.09
C PHE A 109 4.15 0.12 -3.05
N ALA A 110 5.38 0.44 -3.48
CA ALA A 110 6.32 1.25 -2.77
C ALA A 110 6.66 2.50 -3.58
N PHE A 111 6.89 3.61 -2.90
CA PHE A 111 7.32 4.85 -3.54
C PHE A 111 8.63 5.35 -2.95
N GLY A 112 9.49 5.91 -3.81
CA GLY A 112 10.76 6.50 -3.43
C GLY A 112 10.71 8.02 -3.46
N ARG A 113 11.36 8.64 -2.48
CA ARG A 113 11.60 10.08 -2.42
C ARG A 113 12.93 10.38 -3.07
N GLY A 114 12.89 11.07 -4.22
CA GLY A 114 14.08 11.29 -5.04
C GLY A 114 14.44 10.09 -5.92
N ILE A 115 15.46 10.26 -6.74
CA ILE A 115 15.96 9.29 -7.72
C ILE A 115 17.48 9.18 -7.56
N PRO A 116 18.02 8.66 -6.43
CA PRO A 116 19.45 8.54 -6.27
C PRO A 116 20.06 7.64 -7.33
N PRO A 117 21.22 8.00 -7.91
CA PRO A 117 21.90 7.16 -8.88
C PRO A 117 22.44 5.89 -8.23
N GLY A 118 22.46 4.80 -8.97
CA GLY A 118 22.98 3.51 -8.51
C GLY A 118 22.02 2.37 -8.70
N GLU A 119 22.27 1.25 -8.02
CA GLU A 119 21.54 0.01 -8.21
C GLU A 119 20.32 -0.10 -7.28
N TYR A 120 19.19 -0.36 -7.90
CA TYR A 120 17.94 -0.71 -7.26
C TYR A 120 17.71 -2.22 -7.33
N ALA A 121 17.03 -2.77 -6.35
CA ALA A 121 16.60 -4.17 -6.33
C ALA A 121 15.13 -4.28 -5.96
N VAL A 122 14.40 -5.17 -6.64
CA VAL A 122 12.99 -5.46 -6.42
C VAL A 122 12.80 -6.95 -6.31
N ASN A 123 12.28 -7.41 -5.19
CA ASN A 123 11.93 -8.80 -4.93
C ASN A 123 10.42 -8.94 -4.72
N LEU A 124 9.92 -10.13 -5.04
CA LEU A 124 8.63 -10.62 -4.61
C LEU A 124 8.80 -11.79 -3.66
N HIS A 125 7.94 -11.85 -2.66
CA HIS A 125 7.82 -13.00 -1.77
C HIS A 125 6.37 -13.46 -1.73
N LEU A 126 6.10 -14.74 -1.99
CA LEU A 126 4.78 -15.30 -1.79
C LEU A 126 4.65 -15.78 -0.35
N TYR A 127 3.95 -14.99 0.46
CA TYR A 127 3.71 -15.34 1.86
C TYR A 127 2.70 -16.47 2.00
N ARG A 128 1.55 -16.36 1.30
CA ARG A 128 0.43 -17.30 1.38
C ARG A 128 -0.34 -17.34 0.05
N ASN A 129 -0.86 -18.52 -0.28
CA ASN A 129 -1.80 -18.69 -1.40
C ASN A 129 -2.93 -19.64 -1.02
N SER A 130 -4.05 -19.08 -0.59
CA SER A 130 -5.26 -19.85 -0.24
C SER A 130 -6.19 -20.09 -1.44
N SER A 131 -5.88 -19.53 -2.61
CA SER A 131 -6.72 -19.69 -3.82
C SER A 131 -6.66 -21.09 -4.43
N GLY A 132 -5.60 -21.85 -4.13
CA GLY A 132 -5.33 -23.16 -4.76
C GLY A 132 -4.86 -23.07 -6.22
N VAL A 133 -4.75 -21.87 -6.80
CA VAL A 133 -4.30 -21.64 -8.17
C VAL A 133 -2.78 -21.45 -8.20
N TRP A 134 -2.09 -22.21 -9.03
CA TRP A 134 -0.64 -22.19 -9.18
C TRP A 134 -0.22 -22.16 -10.64
N PRO A 135 0.87 -21.45 -11.01
CA PRO A 135 1.59 -20.48 -10.18
C PRO A 135 0.78 -19.19 -9.97
N VAL A 136 1.16 -18.38 -8.96
CA VAL A 136 0.66 -17.01 -8.83
C VAL A 136 1.47 -16.11 -9.75
N SER A 137 0.84 -15.61 -10.81
CA SER A 137 1.50 -14.75 -11.80
C SER A 137 1.40 -13.29 -11.38
N VAL A 138 2.54 -12.64 -11.15
CA VAL A 138 2.63 -11.26 -10.67
C VAL A 138 3.26 -10.38 -11.74
N LYS A 139 2.60 -9.29 -12.09
CA LYS A 139 3.11 -8.22 -12.93
C LYS A 139 3.80 -7.19 -12.07
N ILE A 140 5.06 -6.82 -12.37
CA ILE A 140 5.82 -5.82 -11.65
C ILE A 140 6.26 -4.73 -12.61
N ALA A 141 6.06 -3.47 -12.21
CA ALA A 141 6.47 -2.31 -12.98
C ALA A 141 7.21 -1.30 -12.11
N VAL A 142 8.22 -0.65 -12.67
CA VAL A 142 8.88 0.52 -12.11
C VAL A 142 8.60 1.72 -12.97
N ARG A 143 8.07 2.76 -12.36
CA ARG A 143 7.81 4.05 -12.98
C ARG A 143 8.66 5.13 -12.31
N VAL A 144 9.09 6.10 -13.08
CA VAL A 144 9.84 7.26 -12.59
C VAL A 144 9.10 8.54 -12.94
N ARG A 145 9.08 9.49 -12.01
CA ARG A 145 8.55 10.83 -12.16
C ARG A 145 9.66 11.83 -11.85
N PHE A 146 10.04 12.65 -12.81
CA PHE A 146 11.16 13.59 -12.67
C PHE A 146 10.74 14.90 -11.99
N GLY A 147 9.49 15.31 -12.11
CA GLY A 147 8.95 16.53 -11.51
C GLY A 147 7.55 16.34 -10.92
N PRO A 148 7.09 17.23 -10.03
CA PRO A 148 5.79 17.11 -9.37
C PRO A 148 4.61 17.19 -10.35
N ASP A 149 4.77 17.91 -11.46
CA ASP A 149 3.75 18.12 -12.49
C ASP A 149 3.96 17.22 -13.72
N GLU A 150 4.95 16.30 -13.68
CA GLU A 150 5.24 15.40 -14.79
C GLU A 150 4.51 14.07 -14.62
N SER A 151 4.11 13.50 -15.75
CA SER A 151 3.57 12.13 -15.77
C SER A 151 4.66 11.11 -15.48
N THR A 152 4.27 9.98 -14.90
CA THR A 152 5.19 8.86 -14.66
C THR A 152 5.57 8.17 -15.97
N THR A 153 6.85 7.82 -16.10
CA THR A 153 7.39 7.04 -17.22
C THR A 153 7.68 5.62 -16.75
N ASN A 154 7.15 4.61 -17.43
CA ASN A 154 7.49 3.20 -17.17
C ASN A 154 8.91 2.92 -17.69
N ILE A 155 9.81 2.49 -16.81
CA ILE A 155 11.22 2.24 -17.16
C ILE A 155 11.59 0.76 -17.17
N VAL A 156 10.94 -0.05 -16.35
CA VAL A 156 11.14 -1.52 -16.29
C VAL A 156 9.79 -2.17 -15.95
N GLU A 157 9.48 -3.23 -16.68
CA GLU A 157 8.30 -4.06 -16.43
C GLU A 157 8.64 -5.54 -16.68
N THR A 158 8.12 -6.42 -15.85
CA THR A 158 8.22 -7.86 -16.05
C THR A 158 7.02 -8.59 -15.45
N ARG A 159 6.93 -9.88 -15.75
CA ARG A 159 5.99 -10.79 -15.11
C ARG A 159 6.77 -11.96 -14.52
N LEU A 160 6.43 -12.34 -13.30
CA LEU A 160 7.00 -13.47 -12.59
C LEU A 160 5.92 -14.43 -12.13
N ASP A 161 6.24 -15.71 -12.18
CA ASP A 161 5.41 -16.78 -11.67
C ASP A 161 5.98 -17.28 -10.35
N LEU A 162 5.21 -17.14 -9.27
CA LEU A 162 5.55 -17.64 -7.96
C LEU A 162 4.94 -19.02 -7.78
N ALA A 163 5.79 -20.05 -7.67
CA ALA A 163 5.40 -21.45 -7.75
C ALA A 163 5.12 -22.09 -6.39
N ARG A 164 5.53 -21.47 -5.29
CA ARG A 164 5.37 -22.03 -3.93
C ARG A 164 5.37 -20.93 -2.86
N GLU A 165 4.67 -21.17 -1.78
CA GLU A 165 4.73 -20.34 -0.59
C GLU A 165 6.16 -20.30 0.01
N GLY A 166 6.51 -19.16 0.59
CA GLY A 166 7.85 -18.88 1.11
C GLY A 166 8.90 -18.59 0.03
N GLN A 167 8.54 -18.61 -1.26
CA GLN A 167 9.45 -18.28 -2.34
C GLN A 167 9.74 -16.78 -2.34
N GLU A 168 11.02 -16.39 -2.19
CA GLU A 168 11.51 -15.05 -2.49
C GLU A 168 12.28 -15.08 -3.81
N THR A 169 11.98 -14.16 -4.71
CA THR A 169 12.58 -14.08 -6.05
C THR A 169 12.87 -12.63 -6.39
N THR A 170 14.07 -12.35 -6.93
CA THR A 170 14.38 -11.04 -7.50
C THR A 170 13.66 -10.90 -8.85
N ALA A 171 12.74 -9.95 -8.93
CA ALA A 171 12.07 -9.61 -10.17
C ALA A 171 13.06 -8.97 -11.13
N PHE A 172 13.75 -7.96 -10.64
CA PHE A 172 14.86 -7.34 -11.34
C PHE A 172 15.72 -6.49 -10.39
N ARG A 173 16.96 -6.30 -10.82
CA ARG A 173 17.87 -5.24 -10.41
C ARG A 173 18.13 -4.37 -11.61
N PHE A 174 18.28 -3.06 -11.38
CA PHE A 174 18.53 -2.09 -12.45
C PHE A 174 19.32 -0.90 -11.89
N LYS A 175 19.95 -0.15 -12.76
CA LYS A 175 20.72 1.04 -12.36
C LYS A 175 20.14 2.28 -13.02
N LEU A 176 20.02 3.35 -12.20
CA LEU A 176 19.73 4.69 -12.68
C LEU A 176 20.99 5.54 -12.64
N ASP A 177 21.13 6.44 -13.61
CA ASP A 177 22.18 7.44 -13.65
C ASP A 177 21.85 8.66 -12.77
N GLU A 178 22.72 9.68 -12.77
CA GLU A 178 22.53 10.93 -12.02
C GLU A 178 21.31 11.74 -12.48
N LYS A 179 20.79 11.46 -13.67
CA LYS A 179 19.58 12.09 -14.22
C LYS A 179 18.33 11.26 -13.97
N GLY A 180 18.45 10.12 -13.26
CA GLY A 180 17.36 9.18 -13.01
C GLY A 180 16.98 8.33 -14.23
N GLN A 181 17.81 8.29 -15.26
CA GLN A 181 17.56 7.50 -16.46
C GLN A 181 18.10 6.08 -16.29
N LEU A 182 17.38 5.12 -16.85
CA LEU A 182 17.79 3.71 -16.82
C LEU A 182 19.06 3.52 -17.64
N LEU A 183 20.11 2.98 -17.01
CA LEU A 183 21.35 2.63 -17.69
C LEU A 183 21.11 1.41 -18.60
N PRO A 184 21.41 1.52 -19.92
CA PRO A 184 21.24 0.43 -20.85
C PRO A 184 22.01 -0.83 -20.41
N GLY A 185 21.38 -2.00 -20.51
CA GLY A 185 21.98 -3.30 -20.15
C GLY A 185 22.16 -3.54 -18.63
N SER A 186 21.67 -2.63 -17.78
CA SER A 186 21.80 -2.80 -16.32
C SER A 186 20.69 -3.68 -15.70
N VAL A 187 19.64 -4.00 -16.46
CA VAL A 187 18.52 -4.80 -15.96
C VAL A 187 18.90 -6.28 -15.96
N HIS A 188 18.81 -6.92 -14.80
CA HIS A 188 19.01 -8.36 -14.63
C HIS A 188 18.24 -8.87 -13.41
N ASN A 189 18.11 -10.18 -13.26
CA ASN A 189 17.38 -10.83 -12.19
C ASN A 189 18.26 -11.70 -11.26
N LEU A 190 19.55 -11.41 -11.18
CA LEU A 190 20.44 -12.09 -10.24
C LEU A 190 19.93 -11.92 -8.81
N PHE A 191 19.63 -13.04 -8.17
CA PHE A 191 19.01 -13.04 -6.85
C PHE A 191 19.85 -12.32 -5.80
N VAL A 192 19.21 -11.48 -5.01
CA VAL A 192 19.73 -10.88 -3.80
C VAL A 192 18.64 -10.95 -2.72
N PRO A 193 18.92 -11.53 -1.53
CA PRO A 193 17.91 -11.56 -0.48
C PRO A 193 17.67 -10.17 0.07
N LEU A 194 16.41 -9.74 0.16
CA LEU A 194 16.01 -8.47 0.76
C LEU A 194 15.35 -8.67 2.12
N ARG A 195 14.62 -9.77 2.33
CA ARG A 195 13.96 -10.08 3.61
C ARG A 195 14.93 -10.32 4.76
N SER A 196 16.09 -10.94 4.51
CA SER A 196 17.11 -11.22 5.51
C SER A 196 17.99 -10.01 5.89
N GLY A 197 17.93 -8.94 5.09
CA GLY A 197 18.69 -7.70 5.32
C GLY A 197 18.01 -6.70 6.28
N SER A 198 16.83 -7.01 6.79
CA SER A 198 16.02 -6.12 7.66
C SER A 198 16.24 -6.34 9.17
N LYS A 199 17.43 -6.86 9.57
CA LYS A 199 17.81 -6.99 10.99
C LYS A 199 18.70 -5.83 11.42
#